data_4badf66d7ab0ed087b1626c95a279672
#
_entry.id   4badf66d7ab0ed087b1626c95a279672
#
_cell.length_a   1.000
_cell.length_b   1.000
_cell.length_c   1.000
_cell.angle_alpha   90.00
_cell.angle_beta   90.00
_cell.angle_gamma   90.00
#
_symmetry.space_group_name_H-M   'P 1'
#
loop_
_entity.id
_entity.type
_entity.pdbx_description
1 polymer ?
#
loop_
_entity_poly.entity_id
_entity_poly.type
_entity_poly.pdbx_seq_one_letter_code
_entity_poly.pdbx_strand_id
1 'polypeptide(L)'
;IYSGEIMYIQDEVAAQNLPFSLEYVIPEEGTNVWLDSWVVPKNAKNKENAEKWINFLCRPDVAVKNFEYITYATPNKAAKEMLDEEIQNNKAVFPDAKQLKNCEVYRYLGDEADELYNSLWKEVKSD
;
A
#
# COMPACT_ATOMS: atom_id res chain seq x y z
N ILE A 1 -0.06 -9.92 -7.32
CA ILE A 1 -0.60 -8.58 -7.51
C ILE A 1 -0.75 -7.89 -6.15
N TYR A 2 -0.62 -6.60 -6.08
CA TYR A 2 -0.82 -5.81 -4.87
C TYR A 2 -2.28 -5.40 -4.68
N SER A 3 -2.69 -5.20 -3.42
CA SER A 3 -4.09 -4.93 -3.07
C SER A 3 -4.67 -3.66 -3.71
N GLY A 4 -3.88 -2.62 -3.92
CA GLY A 4 -4.35 -1.40 -4.58
C GLY A 4 -4.64 -1.58 -6.08
N GLU A 5 -3.95 -2.50 -6.73
CA GLU A 5 -4.12 -2.73 -8.18
C GLU A 5 -5.43 -3.45 -8.50
N ILE A 6 -5.97 -4.22 -7.57
CA ILE A 6 -7.19 -5.01 -7.86
C ILE A 6 -8.40 -4.12 -8.12
N MET A 7 -8.56 -3.02 -7.38
CA MET A 7 -9.66 -2.08 -7.60
C MET A 7 -9.60 -1.49 -9.01
N TYR A 8 -8.42 -1.00 -9.39
CA TYR A 8 -8.21 -0.45 -10.74
C TYR A 8 -8.52 -1.47 -11.84
N ILE A 9 -8.05 -2.72 -11.68
CA ILE A 9 -8.28 -3.76 -12.70
C ILE A 9 -9.77 -4.18 -12.73
N GLN A 10 -10.44 -4.24 -11.59
CA GLN A 10 -11.90 -4.52 -11.55
C GLN A 10 -12.69 -3.45 -12.28
N ASP A 11 -12.36 -2.18 -12.10
CA ASP A 11 -12.99 -1.06 -12.82
C ASP A 11 -12.74 -1.15 -14.32
N GLU A 12 -11.53 -1.49 -14.75
CA GLU A 12 -11.19 -1.70 -16.17
C GLU A 12 -11.97 -2.89 -16.77
N VAL A 13 -12.08 -4.00 -16.06
CA VAL A 13 -12.88 -5.18 -16.48
C VAL A 13 -14.33 -4.80 -16.66
N ALA A 14 -14.90 -4.03 -15.73
CA ALA A 14 -16.28 -3.55 -15.80
C ALA A 14 -16.48 -2.56 -16.96
N ALA A 15 -15.59 -1.58 -17.12
CA ALA A 15 -15.67 -0.58 -18.18
C ALA A 15 -15.60 -1.19 -19.59
N GLN A 16 -14.83 -2.26 -19.75
CA GLN A 16 -14.69 -2.98 -21.04
C GLN A 16 -15.74 -4.08 -21.23
N ASN A 17 -16.67 -4.28 -20.27
CA ASN A 17 -17.68 -5.35 -20.30
C ASN A 17 -17.08 -6.74 -20.56
N LEU A 18 -15.93 -7.05 -19.94
CA LEU A 18 -15.28 -8.34 -20.11
C LEU A 18 -16.08 -9.47 -19.44
N PRO A 19 -16.09 -10.70 -19.99
CA PRO A 19 -16.97 -11.79 -19.55
C PRO A 19 -16.43 -12.55 -18.32
N PHE A 20 -15.68 -11.89 -17.43
CA PHE A 20 -15.14 -12.46 -16.20
C PHE A 20 -15.09 -11.41 -15.09
N SER A 21 -15.00 -11.86 -13.86
CA SER A 21 -14.74 -11.03 -12.68
C SER A 21 -13.44 -11.43 -12.00
N LEU A 22 -12.87 -10.51 -11.24
CA LEU A 22 -11.64 -10.75 -10.47
C LEU A 22 -11.93 -10.63 -8.98
N GLU A 23 -11.34 -11.51 -8.21
CA GLU A 23 -11.40 -11.48 -6.75
C GLU A 23 -9.99 -11.42 -6.17
N TYR A 24 -9.81 -10.63 -5.11
CA TYR A 24 -8.56 -10.55 -4.38
C TYR A 24 -8.59 -11.48 -3.18
N VAL A 25 -7.65 -12.41 -3.13
CA VAL A 25 -7.55 -13.40 -2.06
C VAL A 25 -6.27 -13.20 -1.26
N ILE A 26 -6.41 -13.05 0.05
CA ILE A 26 -5.30 -13.17 1.00
C ILE A 26 -5.27 -14.62 1.44
N PRO A 27 -4.20 -15.39 1.16
CA PRO A 27 -4.14 -16.82 1.50
C PRO A 27 -4.10 -17.03 3.02
N GLU A 28 -4.55 -18.21 3.46
CA GLU A 28 -4.58 -18.56 4.90
C GLU A 28 -3.18 -18.63 5.51
N GLU A 29 -2.17 -18.94 4.72
CA GLU A 29 -0.77 -18.95 5.11
C GLU A 29 -0.24 -17.53 5.44
N GLY A 30 -0.94 -16.51 4.97
CA GLY A 30 -0.55 -15.11 5.09
C GLY A 30 0.16 -14.58 3.85
N THR A 31 0.49 -13.31 3.90
CA THR A 31 1.22 -12.59 2.86
C THR A 31 2.05 -11.48 3.52
N ASN A 32 2.78 -10.72 2.73
CA ASN A 32 3.45 -9.53 3.23
C ASN A 32 2.47 -8.36 3.42
N VAL A 33 2.69 -7.61 4.47
CA VAL A 33 2.07 -6.30 4.70
C VAL A 33 3.16 -5.26 4.78
N TRP A 34 2.95 -4.12 4.14
CA TRP A 34 3.88 -2.99 4.24
C TRP A 34 3.13 -1.69 4.51
N LEU A 35 3.87 -0.73 4.99
CA LEU A 35 3.39 0.62 5.27
C LEU A 35 4.38 1.62 4.68
N ASP A 36 3.97 2.29 3.61
CA ASP A 36 4.77 3.36 3.02
C ASP A 36 4.76 4.57 3.95
N SER A 37 5.93 5.13 4.19
CA SER A 37 6.11 6.21 5.14
C SER A 37 6.88 7.38 4.54
N TRP A 38 6.36 8.57 4.72
CA TRP A 38 7.10 9.81 4.48
C TRP A 38 8.14 10.01 5.58
N VAL A 39 9.39 10.22 5.19
CA VAL A 39 10.48 10.45 6.13
C VAL A 39 11.24 11.73 5.80
N VAL A 40 11.74 12.39 6.84
CA VAL A 40 12.58 13.59 6.71
C VAL A 40 14.00 13.22 7.12
N PRO A 41 14.98 13.19 6.19
CA PRO A 41 16.37 12.89 6.53
C PRO A 41 16.93 13.85 7.58
N LYS A 42 17.83 13.35 8.44
CA LYS A 42 18.42 14.14 9.55
C LYS A 42 19.07 15.45 9.09
N ASN A 43 19.68 15.45 7.92
CA ASN A 43 20.39 16.58 7.34
C ASN A 43 19.58 17.35 6.27
N ALA A 44 18.27 17.15 6.20
CA ALA A 44 17.40 17.89 5.29
C ALA A 44 17.47 19.39 5.57
N LYS A 45 17.65 20.20 4.51
CA LYS A 45 17.79 21.67 4.62
C LYS A 45 16.45 22.36 4.89
N ASN A 46 15.35 21.79 4.41
CA ASN A 46 14.02 22.38 4.45
C ASN A 46 13.03 21.53 5.29
N LYS A 47 13.43 21.15 6.51
CA LYS A 47 12.62 20.29 7.39
C LYS A 47 11.23 20.84 7.64
N GLU A 48 11.12 22.13 7.95
CA GLU A 48 9.83 22.77 8.21
C GLU A 48 8.85 22.63 7.03
N ASN A 49 9.32 22.78 5.81
CA ASN A 49 8.49 22.61 4.63
C ASN A 49 8.12 21.14 4.40
N ALA A 50 9.03 20.22 4.69
CA ALA A 50 8.73 18.78 4.63
C ALA A 50 7.67 18.38 5.66
N GLU A 51 7.76 18.87 6.89
CA GLU A 51 6.78 18.65 7.94
C GLU A 51 5.40 19.25 7.59
N LYS A 52 5.39 20.46 7.02
CA LYS A 52 4.15 21.08 6.50
C LYS A 52 3.52 20.25 5.39
N TRP A 53 4.32 19.69 4.49
CA TRP A 53 3.85 18.80 3.44
C TRP A 53 3.26 17.50 4.00
N ILE A 54 3.95 16.85 4.92
CA ILE A 54 3.44 15.64 5.58
C ILE A 54 2.13 15.94 6.32
N ASN A 55 2.08 17.05 7.06
CA ASN A 55 0.87 17.47 7.75
C ASN A 55 -0.29 17.76 6.79
N PHE A 56 -0.02 18.35 5.64
CA PHE A 56 -1.02 18.56 4.58
C PHE A 56 -1.58 17.22 4.07
N LEU A 57 -0.72 16.22 3.82
CA LEU A 57 -1.13 14.89 3.39
C LEU A 57 -1.93 14.12 4.44
N CYS A 58 -1.76 14.45 5.73
CA CYS A 58 -2.54 13.86 6.83
C CYS A 58 -3.95 14.44 6.96
N ARG A 59 -4.29 15.50 6.25
CA ARG A 59 -5.67 16.03 6.25
C ARG A 59 -6.62 15.00 5.65
N PRO A 60 -7.79 14.72 6.26
CA PRO A 60 -8.71 13.69 5.79
C PRO A 60 -9.16 13.90 4.34
N ASP A 61 -9.50 15.13 3.97
CA ASP A 61 -9.92 15.50 2.61
C ASP A 61 -8.83 15.29 1.55
N VAL A 62 -7.57 15.46 1.93
CA VAL A 62 -6.41 15.20 1.06
C VAL A 62 -6.11 13.70 0.99
N ALA A 63 -6.19 13.01 2.13
CA ALA A 63 -5.97 11.57 2.20
C ALA A 63 -7.03 10.77 1.41
N VAL A 64 -8.29 11.23 1.37
CA VAL A 64 -9.33 10.66 0.49
C VAL A 64 -8.93 10.79 -0.98
N LYS A 65 -8.54 11.99 -1.43
CA LYS A 65 -8.10 12.19 -2.81
C LYS A 65 -6.88 11.35 -3.18
N ASN A 66 -5.95 11.18 -2.24
CA ASN A 66 -4.81 10.32 -2.43
C ASN A 66 -5.24 8.85 -2.57
N PHE A 67 -6.17 8.38 -1.72
CA PHE A 67 -6.75 7.05 -1.82
C PHE A 67 -7.43 6.82 -3.17
N GLU A 68 -8.29 7.75 -3.61
CA GLU A 68 -8.99 7.67 -4.89
C GLU A 68 -8.04 7.58 -6.09
N TYR A 69 -6.86 8.20 -5.98
CA TYR A 69 -5.85 8.18 -7.04
C TYR A 69 -4.99 6.91 -7.05
N ILE A 70 -4.53 6.46 -5.86
CA ILE A 70 -3.60 5.32 -5.76
C ILE A 70 -4.29 3.99 -5.45
N THR A 71 -5.54 4.00 -4.99
CA THR A 71 -6.37 2.84 -4.63
C THR A 71 -5.84 1.94 -3.50
N TYR A 72 -4.73 2.32 -2.85
CA TYR A 72 -4.20 1.63 -1.67
C TYR A 72 -4.84 2.11 -0.38
N ALA A 73 -5.03 1.20 0.57
CA ALA A 73 -5.64 1.51 1.87
C ALA A 73 -4.98 2.71 2.56
N THR A 74 -5.80 3.63 3.02
CA THR A 74 -5.30 4.76 3.81
C THR A 74 -5.20 4.39 5.29
N PRO A 75 -4.09 4.71 5.99
CA PRO A 75 -3.99 4.56 7.43
C PRO A 75 -4.74 5.67 8.20
N ASN A 76 -5.25 6.68 7.50
CA ASN A 76 -5.98 7.79 8.09
C ASN A 76 -7.43 7.38 8.38
N LYS A 77 -7.75 7.17 9.67
CA LYS A 77 -9.09 6.74 10.09
C LYS A 77 -10.19 7.70 9.65
N ALA A 78 -9.99 9.01 9.82
CA ALA A 78 -10.97 10.02 9.43
C ALA A 78 -11.19 10.06 7.92
N ALA A 79 -10.14 9.83 7.12
CA ALA A 79 -10.28 9.69 5.68
C ALA A 79 -11.08 8.44 5.31
N LYS A 80 -10.79 7.30 5.95
CA LYS A 80 -11.58 6.07 5.73
C LYS A 80 -13.06 6.27 5.99
N GLU A 81 -13.42 6.97 7.08
CA GLU A 81 -14.80 7.28 7.46
C GLU A 81 -15.52 8.21 6.45
N MET A 82 -14.78 8.88 5.57
CA MET A 82 -15.33 9.72 4.49
C MET A 82 -15.55 8.98 3.17
N LEU A 83 -15.02 7.77 3.02
CA LEU A 83 -15.22 6.94 1.83
C LEU A 83 -16.63 6.35 1.82
N ASP A 84 -17.09 5.90 0.66
CA ASP A 84 -18.35 5.19 0.54
C ASP A 84 -18.36 3.90 1.38
N GLU A 85 -19.50 3.55 1.96
CA GLU A 85 -19.64 2.40 2.86
C GLU A 85 -19.21 1.08 2.20
N GLU A 86 -19.45 0.92 0.91
CA GLU A 86 -19.00 -0.22 0.12
C GLU A 86 -17.47 -0.35 0.15
N ILE A 87 -16.76 0.75 -0.06
CA ILE A 87 -15.28 0.80 -0.04
C ILE A 87 -14.76 0.55 1.38
N GLN A 88 -15.37 1.18 2.39
CA GLN A 88 -14.98 0.99 3.80
C GLN A 88 -15.04 -0.48 4.23
N ASN A 89 -16.00 -1.24 3.71
CA ASN A 89 -16.25 -2.65 4.01
C ASN A 89 -15.54 -3.61 3.05
N ASN A 90 -14.89 -3.11 2.01
CA ASN A 90 -14.17 -3.94 1.04
C ASN A 90 -12.93 -4.56 1.69
N LYS A 91 -12.95 -5.89 1.88
CA LYS A 91 -11.88 -6.65 2.55
C LYS A 91 -10.60 -6.77 1.72
N ALA A 92 -10.66 -6.56 0.41
CA ALA A 92 -9.47 -6.48 -0.43
C ALA A 92 -8.67 -5.21 -0.14
N VAL A 93 -9.37 -4.10 0.19
CA VAL A 93 -8.77 -2.80 0.49
C VAL A 93 -8.45 -2.66 1.97
N PHE A 94 -9.44 -2.97 2.84
CA PHE A 94 -9.34 -2.86 4.29
C PHE A 94 -9.51 -4.24 4.95
N PRO A 95 -8.47 -5.10 4.87
CA PRO A 95 -8.52 -6.42 5.48
C PRO A 95 -8.70 -6.32 7.00
N ASP A 96 -9.42 -7.27 7.56
CA ASP A 96 -9.63 -7.33 9.02
C ASP A 96 -8.48 -8.05 9.74
N ALA A 97 -8.53 -8.01 11.08
CA ALA A 97 -7.49 -8.63 11.90
C ALA A 97 -7.37 -10.14 11.70
N LYS A 98 -8.44 -10.82 11.27
CA LYS A 98 -8.42 -12.26 10.99
C LYS A 98 -7.61 -12.54 9.72
N GLN A 99 -7.82 -11.76 8.67
CA GLN A 99 -7.08 -11.89 7.41
C GLN A 99 -5.60 -11.55 7.59
N LEU A 100 -5.28 -10.58 8.48
CA LEU A 100 -3.91 -10.14 8.74
C LEU A 100 -3.16 -11.02 9.76
N LYS A 101 -3.81 -12.00 10.38
CA LYS A 101 -3.25 -12.79 11.49
C LYS A 101 -1.91 -13.44 11.18
N ASN A 102 -1.79 -13.99 9.98
CA ASN A 102 -0.59 -14.72 9.52
C ASN A 102 0.27 -13.87 8.57
N CYS A 103 -0.05 -12.59 8.39
CA CYS A 103 0.72 -11.71 7.52
C CYS A 103 1.95 -11.17 8.25
N GLU A 104 3.01 -10.94 7.49
CA GLU A 104 4.29 -10.46 8.01
C GLU A 104 4.66 -9.09 7.40
N VAL A 105 5.33 -8.27 8.22
CA VAL A 105 5.91 -7.00 7.77
C VAL A 105 7.37 -7.22 7.39
N TYR A 106 7.83 -6.60 6.31
CA TYR A 106 9.23 -6.63 5.94
C TYR A 106 10.12 -6.16 7.10
N ARG A 107 11.18 -6.90 7.35
CA ARG A 107 12.17 -6.62 8.39
C ARG A 107 13.54 -6.49 7.77
N TYR A 108 14.37 -5.65 8.36
CA TYR A 108 15.79 -5.64 8.05
C TYR A 108 16.44 -6.95 8.52
N LEU A 109 17.09 -7.66 7.62
CA LEU A 109 17.63 -8.99 7.85
C LEU A 109 19.13 -8.98 8.26
N GLY A 110 19.74 -7.80 8.34
CA GLY A 110 21.16 -7.62 8.62
C GLY A 110 21.99 -7.37 7.36
N ASP A 111 23.20 -6.82 7.55
CA ASP A 111 24.09 -6.41 6.47
C ASP A 111 24.47 -7.57 5.55
N GLU A 112 24.75 -8.75 6.11
CA GLU A 112 25.13 -9.94 5.34
C GLU A 112 24.04 -10.38 4.36
N ALA A 113 22.80 -10.41 4.82
CA ALA A 113 21.65 -10.74 3.96
C ALA A 113 21.44 -9.67 2.88
N ASP A 114 21.60 -8.39 3.24
CA ASP A 114 21.45 -7.27 2.33
C ASP A 114 22.52 -7.28 1.22
N GLU A 115 23.77 -7.55 1.58
CA GLU A 115 24.87 -7.73 0.62
C GLU A 115 24.64 -8.92 -0.32
N LEU A 116 24.16 -10.06 0.20
CA LEU A 116 23.81 -11.22 -0.60
C LEU A 116 22.70 -10.90 -1.60
N TYR A 117 21.58 -10.31 -1.16
CA TYR A 117 20.49 -9.89 -2.04
C TYR A 117 20.96 -8.93 -3.13
N ASN A 118 21.77 -7.94 -2.77
CA ASN A 118 22.30 -6.97 -3.71
C ASN A 118 23.24 -7.60 -4.76
N SER A 119 24.06 -8.59 -4.36
CA SER A 119 24.96 -9.30 -5.28
C SER A 119 24.17 -10.16 -6.28
N LEU A 120 23.22 -10.96 -5.78
CA LEU A 120 22.36 -11.80 -6.61
C LEU A 120 21.52 -10.97 -7.58
N TRP A 121 21.00 -9.83 -7.13
CA TRP A 121 20.23 -8.94 -7.99
C TRP A 121 21.04 -8.30 -9.10
N LYS A 122 22.30 -7.96 -8.82
CA LYS A 122 23.23 -7.49 -9.85
C LYS A 122 23.54 -8.58 -10.88
N GLU A 123 23.74 -9.82 -10.44
CA GLU A 123 23.97 -10.96 -11.32
C GLU A 123 22.78 -11.18 -12.27
N VAL A 124 21.56 -11.24 -11.73
CA VAL A 124 20.32 -11.39 -12.54
C VAL A 124 20.14 -10.25 -13.55
N LYS A 125 20.62 -9.03 -13.25
CA LYS A 125 20.47 -7.88 -14.17
C LYS A 125 21.61 -7.72 -15.16
N SER A 126 22.70 -8.48 -15.02
CA SER A 126 23.88 -8.38 -15.90
C SER A 126 23.81 -9.32 -17.10
N ASP A 127 22.82 -10.19 -17.15
CA ASP A 127 22.47 -11.04 -18.30
C ASP A 127 21.42 -10.32 -19.18
#